data_945f89550de00ed45c5d4e0569d3bc72
#
_entry.id   945f89550de00ed45c5d4e0569d3bc72
#
_cell.length_a   1.000
_cell.length_b   1.000
_cell.length_c   1.000
_cell.angle_alpha   90.00
_cell.angle_beta   90.00
_cell.angle_gamma   90.00
#
_symmetry.space_group_name_H-M   'P 1'
#
loop_
_entity.id
_entity.type
_entity.pdbx_description
1 polymer ?
#
loop_
_entity_poly.entity_id
_entity_poly.type
_entity_poly.pdbx_seq_one_letter_code
_entity_poly.pdbx_strand_id
1 'polypeptide(L)'
;MSIRRKVLDYQWRPTVWTLELECGHVAFRSSRYLRKELPPQVLCEACNSLIQSQVKNPSGSLGRITNYSGGRFEIAWNDSVRTHWTLEELRNRVEIL
;
A
#
# COMPACT_ATOMS: atom_id res chain seq x y z
N MET A 1 -2.56 -4.93 11.43
CA MET A 1 -1.40 -4.08 11.06
C MET A 1 -1.89 -2.86 10.30
N SER A 2 -1.31 -1.70 10.58
CA SER A 2 -1.70 -0.44 9.93
C SER A 2 -0.52 0.13 9.15
N ILE A 3 -0.71 0.30 7.85
CA ILE A 3 0.31 0.88 6.97
C ILE A 3 -0.07 2.34 6.73
N ARG A 4 0.74 3.26 7.27
CA ARG A 4 0.57 4.69 7.05
C ARG A 4 1.50 5.17 5.95
N ARG A 5 1.00 6.08 5.13
CA ARG A 5 1.76 6.65 4.03
C ARG A 5 1.73 8.17 4.12
N LYS A 6 2.84 8.78 3.73
CA LYS A 6 2.95 10.23 3.64
C LYS A 6 2.10 10.74 2.50
N VAL A 7 1.38 11.85 2.72
CA VAL A 7 0.59 12.51 1.68
C VAL A 7 1.52 13.44 0.90
N LEU A 8 1.58 13.25 -0.42
CA LEU A 8 2.41 14.05 -1.31
C LEU A 8 1.67 15.24 -1.89
N ASP A 9 0.36 15.11 -2.12
CA ASP A 9 -0.45 16.16 -2.70
C ASP A 9 -1.88 16.10 -2.17
N TYR A 10 -2.54 17.25 -2.18
CA TYR A 10 -3.91 17.42 -1.70
C TYR A 10 -4.70 18.12 -2.79
N GLN A 11 -5.73 17.46 -3.31
CA GLN A 11 -6.59 18.04 -4.35
C GLN A 11 -8.01 18.19 -3.81
N TRP A 12 -8.51 19.41 -3.76
CA TRP A 12 -9.89 19.67 -3.35
C TRP A 12 -10.85 19.42 -4.52
N ARG A 13 -11.92 18.70 -4.21
CA ARG A 13 -13.06 18.51 -5.09
C ARG A 13 -14.32 18.94 -4.35
N PRO A 14 -15.41 19.29 -5.06
CA PRO A 14 -16.63 19.76 -4.38
C PRO A 14 -17.19 18.78 -3.34
N THR A 15 -16.95 17.48 -3.51
CA THR A 15 -17.47 16.44 -2.62
C THR A 15 -16.43 15.84 -1.68
N VAL A 16 -15.14 15.82 -2.07
CA VAL A 16 -14.09 15.18 -1.29
C VAL A 16 -12.74 15.86 -1.51
N TRP A 17 -11.84 15.70 -0.54
CA TRP A 17 -10.41 15.89 -0.74
C TRP A 17 -9.82 14.58 -1.26
N THR A 18 -9.02 14.65 -2.31
CA THR A 18 -8.24 13.54 -2.81
C THR A 18 -6.79 13.72 -2.35
N LEU A 19 -6.28 12.76 -1.60
CA LEU A 19 -4.94 12.78 -1.03
C LEU A 19 -4.09 11.77 -1.80
N GLU A 20 -3.07 12.26 -2.52
CA GLU A 20 -2.13 11.39 -3.22
C GLU A 20 -1.05 10.94 -2.25
N LEU A 21 -0.85 9.63 -2.15
CA LEU A 21 0.08 9.03 -1.20
C LEU A 21 1.39 8.64 -1.87
N GLU A 22 2.46 8.59 -1.09
CA GLU A 22 3.80 8.23 -1.56
C GLU A 22 3.88 6.86 -2.23
N CYS A 23 2.94 5.97 -1.92
CA CYS A 23 2.86 4.63 -2.52
C CYS A 23 2.11 4.59 -3.86
N GLY A 24 1.61 5.74 -4.33
CA GLY A 24 0.81 5.82 -5.56
C GLY A 24 -0.67 5.54 -5.38
N HIS A 25 -1.10 5.19 -4.18
CA HIS A 25 -2.53 5.06 -3.86
C HIS A 25 -3.11 6.42 -3.47
N VAL A 26 -4.42 6.48 -3.36
CA VAL A 26 -5.12 7.70 -2.92
C VAL A 26 -5.97 7.41 -1.70
N ALA A 27 -6.17 8.44 -0.89
CA ALA A 27 -7.12 8.42 0.21
C ALA A 27 -8.09 9.59 0.05
N PHE A 28 -9.23 9.52 0.73
CA PHE A 28 -10.27 10.54 0.62
C PHE A 28 -10.64 11.08 1.99
N ARG A 29 -10.97 12.36 2.03
CA ARG A 29 -11.49 13.03 3.23
C ARG A 29 -12.64 13.94 2.82
N SER A 30 -13.52 14.24 3.77
CA SER A 30 -14.65 15.12 3.54
C SER A 30 -14.21 16.49 3.03
N SER A 31 -14.92 17.03 2.04
CA SER A 31 -14.67 18.37 1.53
C SER A 31 -14.90 19.48 2.58
N ARG A 32 -15.53 19.15 3.70
CA ARG A 32 -15.77 20.07 4.82
C ARG A 32 -14.50 20.41 5.59
N TYR A 33 -13.47 19.57 5.52
CA TYR A 33 -12.20 19.86 6.18
C TYR A 33 -11.48 21.00 5.47
N LEU A 34 -10.81 21.84 6.26
CA LEU A 34 -9.89 22.84 5.71
C LEU A 34 -8.56 22.15 5.38
N ARG A 35 -7.83 22.69 4.42
CA ARG A 35 -6.54 22.13 4.02
C ARG A 35 -5.60 21.90 5.20
N LYS A 36 -5.57 22.86 6.13
CA LYS A 36 -4.71 22.80 7.33
C LYS A 36 -5.13 21.72 8.33
N GLU A 37 -6.36 21.23 8.23
CA GLU A 37 -6.86 20.16 9.10
C GLU A 37 -6.52 18.77 8.60
N LEU A 38 -6.03 18.67 7.35
CA LEU A 38 -5.70 17.38 6.74
C LEU A 38 -4.37 16.87 7.28
N PRO A 39 -4.26 15.57 7.60
CA PRO A 39 -3.05 15.01 8.19
C PRO A 39 -1.93 14.87 7.15
N PRO A 40 -0.66 14.95 7.60
CA PRO A 40 0.49 14.72 6.70
C PRO A 40 0.70 13.25 6.36
N GLN A 41 0.12 12.34 7.14
CA GLN A 41 0.17 10.90 6.93
C GLN A 41 -1.21 10.31 7.18
N VAL A 42 -1.60 9.32 6.38
CA VAL A 42 -2.87 8.63 6.53
C VAL A 42 -2.68 7.13 6.38
N LEU A 43 -3.61 6.37 6.92
CA LEU A 43 -3.70 4.94 6.70
C LEU A 43 -3.99 4.69 5.21
N CYS A 44 -3.18 3.86 4.58
CA CYS A 44 -3.42 3.44 3.20
C CYS A 44 -4.14 2.10 3.20
N GLU A 45 -5.44 2.13 2.97
CA GLU A 45 -6.26 0.91 2.96
C GLU A 45 -5.83 -0.03 1.84
N ALA A 46 -5.43 0.51 0.69
CA ALA A 46 -4.96 -0.29 -0.43
C ALA A 46 -3.66 -1.04 -0.08
N CYS A 47 -2.72 -0.40 0.62
CA CYS A 47 -1.52 -1.08 1.11
C CYS A 47 -1.87 -2.12 2.18
N ASN A 48 -2.78 -1.80 3.11
CA ASN A 48 -3.21 -2.74 4.13
C ASN A 48 -3.88 -3.98 3.53
N SER A 49 -4.67 -3.82 2.47
CA SER A 49 -5.36 -4.93 1.83
C SER A 49 -4.42 -5.89 1.11
N LEU A 50 -3.17 -5.49 0.87
CA LEU A 50 -2.16 -6.39 0.32
C LEU A 50 -1.73 -7.47 1.33
N ILE A 51 -1.82 -7.17 2.63
CA ILE A 51 -1.51 -8.16 3.67
C ILE A 51 -2.52 -9.32 3.55
N GLN A 52 -2.02 -10.55 3.53
CA GLN A 52 -2.76 -11.80 3.31
C GLN A 52 -3.13 -12.06 1.83
N SER A 53 -2.76 -11.18 0.91
CA SER A 53 -2.96 -11.43 -0.51
C SER A 53 -2.03 -12.52 -1.02
N GLN A 54 -2.52 -13.33 -1.95
CA GLN A 54 -1.70 -14.30 -2.65
C GLN A 54 -0.95 -13.63 -3.81
N VAL A 55 0.26 -14.09 -4.05
CA VAL A 55 1.10 -13.59 -5.14
C VAL A 55 1.70 -14.76 -5.90
N LYS A 56 2.06 -14.51 -7.15
CA LYS A 56 2.70 -15.50 -8.03
C LYS A 56 3.92 -14.85 -8.66
N ASN A 57 5.07 -15.52 -8.59
CA ASN A 57 6.28 -15.01 -9.24
C ASN A 57 6.35 -15.47 -10.71
N PRO A 58 7.27 -14.92 -11.53
CA PRO A 58 7.38 -15.31 -12.95
C PRO A 58 7.67 -16.78 -13.18
N SER A 59 8.25 -17.48 -12.21
CA SER A 59 8.51 -18.92 -12.33
C SER A 59 7.31 -19.78 -11.95
N GLY A 60 6.20 -19.19 -11.53
CA GLY A 60 4.98 -19.89 -11.20
C GLY A 60 4.82 -20.26 -9.73
N SER A 61 5.80 -19.93 -8.89
CA SER A 61 5.69 -20.20 -7.45
C SER A 61 4.66 -19.28 -6.81
N LEU A 62 3.89 -19.84 -5.87
CA LEU A 62 2.88 -19.10 -5.13
C LEU A 62 3.41 -18.69 -3.76
N GLY A 63 2.99 -17.54 -3.30
CA GLY A 63 3.32 -17.02 -1.99
C GLY A 63 2.17 -16.21 -1.42
N ARG A 64 2.38 -15.71 -0.20
CA ARG A 64 1.41 -14.86 0.48
C ARG A 64 2.14 -13.71 1.16
N ILE A 65 1.59 -12.52 1.04
CA ILE A 65 2.11 -11.35 1.75
C ILE A 65 1.66 -11.46 3.21
N THR A 66 2.61 -11.58 4.12
CA THR A 66 2.32 -11.88 5.54
C THR A 66 2.51 -10.69 6.46
N ASN A 67 3.36 -9.73 6.08
CA ASN A 67 3.71 -8.65 6.99
C ASN A 67 4.27 -7.45 6.21
N TYR A 68 4.35 -6.32 6.90
CA TYR A 68 5.00 -5.10 6.39
C TYR A 68 5.85 -4.51 7.52
N SER A 69 7.14 -4.32 7.26
CA SER A 69 8.05 -3.77 8.25
C SER A 69 9.24 -3.11 7.54
N GLY A 70 9.70 -1.97 8.06
CA GLY A 70 10.87 -1.28 7.52
C GLY A 70 10.71 -0.84 6.07
N GLY A 71 9.51 -0.53 5.63
CA GLY A 71 9.23 -0.13 4.25
C GLY A 71 9.14 -1.28 3.25
N ARG A 72 9.16 -2.52 3.73
CA ARG A 72 9.13 -3.70 2.86
C ARG A 72 8.03 -4.67 3.25
N PHE A 73 7.43 -5.32 2.24
CA PHE A 73 6.47 -6.40 2.44
C PHE A 73 7.21 -7.73 2.54
N GLU A 74 6.85 -8.53 3.52
CA GLU A 74 7.34 -9.89 3.65
C GLU A 74 6.45 -10.83 2.88
N ILE A 75 7.04 -11.68 2.04
CA ILE A 75 6.31 -12.74 1.30
C ILE A 75 6.81 -14.09 1.78
N ALA A 76 5.89 -14.93 2.25
CA ALA A 76 6.16 -16.31 2.57
C ALA A 76 5.82 -17.16 1.34
N TRP A 77 6.81 -17.76 0.73
CA TRP A 77 6.65 -18.62 -0.44
C TRP A 77 6.33 -20.05 -0.03
N ASN A 78 5.74 -20.81 -0.94
CA ASN A 78 5.31 -22.19 -0.67
C ASN A 78 6.47 -23.16 -0.35
N ASP A 79 7.71 -22.80 -0.67
CA ASP A 79 8.91 -23.57 -0.33
C ASP A 79 9.52 -23.18 1.02
N SER A 80 8.80 -22.44 1.84
CA SER A 80 9.22 -21.93 3.14
C SER A 80 10.28 -20.83 3.10
N VAL A 81 10.61 -20.33 1.93
CA VAL A 81 11.50 -19.18 1.76
C VAL A 81 10.71 -17.90 2.04
N ARG A 82 11.34 -16.95 2.69
CA ARG A 82 10.76 -15.61 2.94
C ARG A 82 11.61 -14.56 2.27
N THR A 83 10.93 -13.63 1.59
CA THR A 83 11.59 -12.50 0.92
C THR A 83 10.96 -11.20 1.37
N HIS A 84 11.70 -10.10 1.26
CA HIS A 84 11.24 -8.77 1.66
C HIS A 84 11.39 -7.84 0.47
N TRP A 85 10.31 -7.22 0.04
CA TRP A 85 10.27 -6.40 -1.16
C TRP A 85 9.58 -5.07 -0.90
N THR A 86 10.11 -4.00 -1.51
CA THR A 86 9.41 -2.72 -1.53
C THR A 86 8.14 -2.85 -2.38
N LEU A 87 7.23 -1.88 -2.24
CA LEU A 87 5.99 -1.89 -3.03
C LEU A 87 6.31 -1.86 -4.54
N GLU A 88 7.31 -1.08 -4.94
CA GLU A 88 7.72 -0.98 -6.34
C GLU A 88 8.23 -2.32 -6.86
N GLU A 89 9.11 -2.98 -6.11
CA GLU A 89 9.60 -4.31 -6.46
C GLU A 89 8.47 -5.33 -6.55
N LEU A 90 7.54 -5.26 -5.61
CA LEU A 90 6.38 -6.15 -5.57
C LEU A 90 5.53 -5.99 -6.85
N ARG A 91 5.26 -4.76 -7.26
CA ARG A 91 4.47 -4.48 -8.47
C ARG A 91 5.16 -4.96 -9.73
N ASN A 92 6.49 -4.85 -9.78
CA ASN A 92 7.24 -5.15 -10.99
C ASN A 92 7.62 -6.62 -11.15
N ARG A 93 7.65 -7.39 -10.06
CA ARG A 93 8.22 -8.74 -10.06
C ARG A 93 7.23 -9.84 -9.75
N VAL A 94 6.07 -9.53 -9.20
CA VAL A 94 5.07 -10.54 -8.87
C VAL A 94 3.70 -10.09 -9.34
N GLU A 95 2.85 -11.08 -9.59
CA GLU A 95 1.43 -10.87 -9.86
C GLU A 95 0.66 -11.03 -8.55
N ILE A 96 -0.16 -10.05 -8.22
CA ILE A 96 -1.04 -10.11 -7.04
C ILE A 96 -2.36 -10.72 -7.50
N LEU A 97 -2.70 -11.85 -6.91
CA LEU A 97 -3.87 -12.63 -7.30
C LEU A 97 -5.16 -12.15 -6.63
#